data_889942af28726dd175f8e66841ae95d6
#
_entry.id   889942af28726dd175f8e66841ae95d6
#
_cell.length_a   1.000
_cell.length_b   1.000
_cell.length_c   1.000
_cell.angle_alpha   90.00
_cell.angle_beta   90.00
_cell.angle_gamma   90.00
#
_symmetry.space_group_name_H-M   'P 1'
#
loop_
_entity.id
_entity.type
_entity.pdbx_description
1 polymer ?
#
loop_
_entity_poly.entity_id
_entity_poly.type
_entity_poly.pdbx_seq_one_letter_code
_entity_poly.pdbx_strand_id
1 'polypeptide(L)'
;MPSMVFISHSSKDRPTADAICTHLESAGINCWIAPRDIEPGATWTKGIMQGLDACRVLILVFSEHANDSDHVQREVAKAFSSGLAVIPFRIKDVLPTQSLSYFLDTVQWLDASVPPLQKHLGTLSERVKKLLVDETLTSRQKDWDRRKFQ
;
A
#
# COMPACT_ATOMS: atom_id res chain seq x y z
N MET A 1 11.58 12.59 6.33
CA MET A 1 10.11 12.56 6.52
C MET A 1 9.64 11.11 6.66
N PRO A 2 8.63 10.86 7.50
CA PRO A 2 8.14 9.49 7.65
C PRO A 2 7.50 8.98 6.35
N SER A 3 7.59 7.67 6.14
CA SER A 3 6.91 7.01 5.02
C SER A 3 5.40 7.05 5.24
N MET A 4 4.64 7.22 4.17
CA MET A 4 3.18 7.29 4.21
C MET A 4 2.52 6.12 3.49
N VAL A 5 3.20 5.54 2.52
CA VAL A 5 2.69 4.50 1.64
C VAL A 5 3.58 3.27 1.71
N PHE A 6 2.99 2.14 2.03
CA PHE A 6 3.67 0.85 2.03
C PHE A 6 3.38 0.14 0.70
N ILE A 7 4.43 -0.30 0.00
CA ILE A 7 4.27 -1.02 -1.27
C ILE A 7 4.47 -2.51 -1.02
N SER A 8 3.38 -3.27 -1.11
CA SER A 8 3.38 -4.72 -0.92
C SER A 8 3.47 -5.41 -2.29
N HIS A 9 4.44 -6.29 -2.45
CA HIS A 9 4.66 -6.95 -3.74
C HIS A 9 5.36 -8.29 -3.56
N SER A 10 5.14 -9.19 -4.52
CA SER A 10 5.98 -10.37 -4.68
C SER A 10 7.34 -9.94 -5.21
N SER A 11 8.40 -10.67 -4.83
CA SER A 11 9.74 -10.40 -5.35
C SER A 11 9.80 -10.46 -6.88
N LYS A 12 8.91 -11.23 -7.50
CA LYS A 12 8.82 -11.36 -8.96
C LYS A 12 8.24 -10.11 -9.63
N ASP A 13 7.55 -9.27 -8.88
CA ASP A 13 6.96 -8.02 -9.37
C ASP A 13 7.77 -6.80 -8.99
N ARG A 14 9.00 -6.99 -8.56
CA ARG A 14 9.86 -5.90 -8.10
C ARG A 14 10.03 -4.77 -9.10
N PRO A 15 10.22 -5.02 -10.41
CA PRO A 15 10.34 -3.91 -11.37
C PRO A 15 9.14 -2.98 -11.36
N THR A 16 7.93 -3.52 -11.30
CA THR A 16 6.70 -2.71 -11.22
C THR A 16 6.60 -1.98 -9.88
N ALA A 17 6.93 -2.66 -8.79
CA ALA A 17 6.92 -2.04 -7.46
C ALA A 17 7.91 -0.88 -7.39
N ASP A 18 9.11 -1.03 -7.95
CA ASP A 18 10.10 0.03 -8.00
C ASP A 18 9.63 1.21 -8.86
N ALA A 19 8.93 0.95 -9.96
CA ALA A 19 8.37 2.00 -10.80
C ALA A 19 7.29 2.80 -10.05
N ILE A 20 6.44 2.13 -9.29
CA ILE A 20 5.44 2.78 -8.44
C ILE A 20 6.14 3.66 -7.40
N CYS A 21 7.14 3.11 -6.72
CA CYS A 21 7.88 3.81 -5.69
C CYS A 21 8.53 5.09 -6.25
N THR A 22 9.22 4.97 -7.37
CA THR A 22 9.88 6.10 -8.04
C THR A 22 8.87 7.19 -8.41
N HIS A 23 7.74 6.78 -8.99
CA HIS A 23 6.71 7.73 -9.42
C HIS A 23 6.12 8.47 -8.22
N LEU A 24 5.75 7.77 -7.17
CA LEU A 24 5.16 8.39 -5.98
C LEU A 24 6.16 9.30 -5.27
N GLU A 25 7.41 8.87 -5.15
CA GLU A 25 8.43 9.69 -4.49
C GLU A 25 8.73 10.95 -5.29
N SER A 26 8.72 10.88 -6.62
CA SER A 26 8.88 12.07 -7.46
C SER A 26 7.68 13.03 -7.33
N ALA A 27 6.54 12.52 -6.90
CA ALA A 27 5.35 13.34 -6.63
C ALA A 27 5.28 13.85 -5.19
N GLY A 28 6.34 13.64 -4.40
CA GLY A 28 6.42 14.10 -3.02
C GLY A 28 5.81 13.17 -1.98
N ILE A 29 5.50 11.93 -2.35
CA ILE A 29 4.90 10.95 -1.45
C ILE A 29 5.98 9.96 -1.02
N ASN A 30 6.30 9.92 0.28
CA ASN A 30 7.32 9.00 0.79
C ASN A 30 6.77 7.58 0.88
N CYS A 31 7.54 6.64 0.35
CA CYS A 31 7.16 5.24 0.30
C CYS A 31 8.07 4.36 1.15
N TRP A 32 7.49 3.27 1.65
CA TRP A 32 8.23 2.20 2.31
C TRP A 32 8.17 0.95 1.41
N ILE A 33 9.32 0.42 1.05
CA ILE A 33 9.42 -0.76 0.18
C ILE A 33 10.58 -1.65 0.64
N ALA A 34 10.33 -2.97 0.75
CA ALA A 34 11.36 -3.94 1.07
C ALA A 34 12.09 -4.34 -0.21
N PRO A 35 13.38 -4.68 -0.16
CA PRO A 35 14.23 -4.65 1.04
C PRO A 35 14.87 -3.30 1.33
N ARG A 36 14.68 -2.30 0.46
CA ARG A 36 15.35 -0.99 0.54
C ARG A 36 15.25 -0.37 1.93
N ASP A 37 14.06 -0.42 2.54
CA ASP A 37 13.76 0.35 3.75
C ASP A 37 13.83 -0.49 5.03
N ILE A 38 14.23 -1.75 4.92
CA ILE A 38 14.52 -2.57 6.10
C ILE A 38 15.84 -2.11 6.70
N GLU A 39 15.81 -1.73 7.98
CA GLU A 39 17.01 -1.23 8.64
C GLU A 39 18.08 -2.31 8.79
N PRO A 40 19.37 -1.96 8.62
CA PRO A 40 20.45 -2.92 8.82
C PRO A 40 20.38 -3.51 10.23
N GLY A 41 20.53 -4.83 10.32
CA GLY A 41 20.49 -5.56 11.59
C GLY A 41 19.09 -5.94 12.05
N ALA A 42 18.04 -5.39 11.46
CA ALA A 42 16.66 -5.78 11.77
C ALA A 42 16.33 -7.13 11.12
N THR A 43 15.50 -7.93 11.79
CA THR A 43 14.94 -9.10 11.12
C THR A 43 13.94 -8.67 10.06
N TRP A 44 13.72 -9.52 9.06
CA TRP A 44 12.76 -9.22 7.98
C TRP A 44 11.38 -8.92 8.55
N THR A 45 10.87 -9.78 9.43
CA THR A 45 9.54 -9.62 10.02
C THR A 45 9.41 -8.31 10.79
N LYS A 46 10.42 -7.98 11.61
CA LYS A 46 10.41 -6.74 12.39
C LYS A 46 10.44 -5.51 11.49
N GLY A 47 11.27 -5.56 10.43
CA GLY A 47 11.35 -4.45 9.47
C GLY A 47 10.01 -4.19 8.77
N ILE A 48 9.35 -5.26 8.31
CA ILE A 48 8.03 -5.17 7.68
C ILE A 48 6.99 -4.58 8.65
N MET A 49 6.96 -5.05 9.89
CA MET A 49 6.01 -4.56 10.88
C MET A 49 6.22 -3.07 11.17
N GLN A 50 7.47 -2.63 11.30
CA GLN A 50 7.78 -1.22 11.50
C GLN A 50 7.33 -0.38 10.30
N GLY A 51 7.55 -0.89 9.09
CA GLY A 51 7.09 -0.20 7.87
C GLY A 51 5.58 -0.04 7.84
N LEU A 52 4.85 -1.10 8.12
CA LEU A 52 3.38 -1.05 8.14
C LEU A 52 2.85 -0.09 9.20
N ASP A 53 3.45 -0.11 10.40
CA ASP A 53 3.02 0.75 11.50
C ASP A 53 3.25 2.25 11.19
N ALA A 54 4.22 2.56 10.36
CA ALA A 54 4.54 3.94 9.99
C ALA A 54 3.66 4.48 8.86
N CYS A 55 3.00 3.60 8.10
CA CYS A 55 2.27 3.98 6.89
C CYS A 55 0.76 4.11 7.14
N ARG A 56 0.08 4.82 6.24
CA ARG A 56 -1.38 5.00 6.26
C ARG A 56 -2.07 4.32 5.09
N VAL A 57 -1.33 4.05 4.02
CA VAL A 57 -1.86 3.45 2.79
C VAL A 57 -0.97 2.28 2.44
N LEU A 58 -1.59 1.17 2.03
CA LEU A 58 -0.88 0.05 1.43
C LEU A 58 -1.29 -0.07 -0.02
N ILE A 59 -0.31 -0.04 -0.92
CA ILE A 59 -0.54 -0.35 -2.33
C ILE A 59 -0.11 -1.80 -2.55
N LEU A 60 -1.05 -2.61 -3.00
CA LEU A 60 -0.78 -4.00 -3.33
C LEU A 60 -0.52 -4.12 -4.83
N VAL A 61 0.70 -4.52 -5.21
CA VAL A 61 1.00 -4.84 -6.60
C VAL A 61 0.41 -6.21 -6.89
N PHE A 62 -0.74 -6.23 -7.57
CA PHE A 62 -1.51 -7.45 -7.72
C PHE A 62 -1.26 -8.12 -9.07
N SER A 63 -0.81 -9.37 -9.00
CA SER A 63 -0.54 -10.27 -10.13
C SER A 63 -0.76 -11.69 -9.64
N GLU A 64 -0.57 -12.66 -10.53
CA GLU A 64 -0.55 -14.08 -10.16
C GLU A 64 0.53 -14.37 -9.11
N HIS A 65 1.62 -13.62 -9.11
CA HIS A 65 2.70 -13.82 -8.13
C HIS A 65 2.29 -13.36 -6.73
N ALA A 66 1.47 -12.32 -6.64
CA ALA A 66 0.95 -11.85 -5.36
C ALA A 66 0.05 -12.93 -4.72
N ASN A 67 -0.73 -13.62 -5.53
CA ASN A 67 -1.57 -14.73 -5.05
C ASN A 67 -0.76 -15.84 -4.38
N ASP A 68 0.46 -16.06 -4.84
CA ASP A 68 1.32 -17.14 -4.35
C ASP A 68 2.29 -16.68 -3.26
N SER A 69 2.21 -15.44 -2.83
CA SER A 69 3.15 -14.87 -1.87
C SER A 69 2.57 -14.84 -0.47
N ASP A 70 3.15 -15.61 0.45
CA ASP A 70 2.77 -15.58 1.87
C ASP A 70 3.04 -14.22 2.49
N HIS A 71 4.12 -13.57 2.07
CA HIS A 71 4.46 -12.23 2.56
C HIS A 71 3.37 -11.22 2.21
N VAL A 72 2.91 -11.22 0.95
CA VAL A 72 1.84 -10.34 0.50
C VAL A 72 0.58 -10.58 1.33
N GLN A 73 0.19 -11.83 1.53
CA GLN A 73 -1.02 -12.18 2.27
C GLN A 73 -0.95 -11.66 3.71
N ARG A 74 0.19 -11.81 4.36
CA ARG A 74 0.38 -11.32 5.74
C ARG A 74 0.35 -9.79 5.81
N GLU A 75 0.98 -9.14 4.85
CA GLU A 75 1.01 -7.67 4.81
C GLU A 75 -0.38 -7.09 4.59
N VAL A 76 -1.14 -7.67 3.67
CA VAL A 76 -2.53 -7.25 3.42
C VAL A 76 -3.40 -7.46 4.66
N ALA A 77 -3.30 -8.63 5.29
CA ALA A 77 -4.07 -8.92 6.50
C ALA A 77 -3.73 -7.93 7.62
N LYS A 78 -2.44 -7.64 7.82
CA LYS A 78 -2.01 -6.69 8.84
C LYS A 78 -2.48 -5.27 8.53
N ALA A 79 -2.43 -4.88 7.26
CA ALA A 79 -2.92 -3.56 6.85
C ALA A 79 -4.40 -3.38 7.19
N PHE A 80 -5.22 -4.37 6.91
CA PHE A 80 -6.64 -4.32 7.26
C PHE A 80 -6.86 -4.26 8.76
N SER A 81 -6.14 -5.07 9.54
CA SER A 81 -6.30 -5.06 11.00
C SER A 81 -5.82 -3.77 11.64
N SER A 82 -4.87 -3.08 11.00
CA SER A 82 -4.31 -1.82 11.50
C SER A 82 -5.02 -0.58 10.94
N GLY A 83 -6.03 -0.77 10.09
CA GLY A 83 -6.81 0.34 9.55
C GLY A 83 -6.17 1.12 8.42
N LEU A 84 -5.18 0.56 7.73
CA LEU A 84 -4.62 1.21 6.55
C LEU A 84 -5.64 1.19 5.40
N ALA A 85 -5.63 2.23 4.58
CA ALA A 85 -6.34 2.20 3.31
C ALA A 85 -5.56 1.29 2.36
N VAL A 86 -6.24 0.34 1.71
CA VAL A 86 -5.61 -0.62 0.80
C VAL A 86 -6.05 -0.34 -0.62
N ILE A 87 -5.09 -0.17 -1.53
CA ILE A 87 -5.34 0.01 -2.95
C ILE A 87 -4.74 -1.18 -3.70
N PRO A 88 -5.57 -2.13 -4.17
CA PRO A 88 -5.08 -3.15 -5.09
C PRO A 88 -4.80 -2.51 -6.45
N PHE A 89 -3.54 -2.54 -6.85
CA PHE A 89 -3.06 -2.04 -8.14
C PHE A 89 -2.84 -3.26 -9.05
N ARG A 90 -3.84 -3.54 -9.89
CA ARG A 90 -3.90 -4.77 -10.67
C ARG A 90 -3.08 -4.63 -11.95
N ILE A 91 -1.97 -5.38 -12.03
CA ILE A 91 -1.05 -5.30 -13.17
C ILE A 91 -1.21 -6.46 -14.16
N LYS A 92 -1.99 -7.48 -13.79
CA LYS A 92 -2.31 -8.62 -14.64
C LYS A 92 -3.80 -8.94 -14.50
N ASP A 93 -4.38 -9.43 -15.59
CA ASP A 93 -5.81 -9.80 -15.60
C ASP A 93 -6.01 -11.18 -14.96
N VAL A 94 -5.86 -11.21 -13.64
CA VAL A 94 -6.05 -12.40 -12.82
C VAL A 94 -6.96 -12.08 -11.64
N LEU A 95 -7.59 -13.10 -11.10
CA LEU A 95 -8.47 -12.96 -9.95
C LEU A 95 -7.71 -13.30 -8.67
N PRO A 96 -8.08 -12.68 -7.54
CA PRO A 96 -7.45 -13.02 -6.27
C PRO A 96 -7.84 -14.43 -5.81
N THR A 97 -6.92 -15.08 -5.09
CA THR A 97 -7.23 -16.33 -4.40
C THR A 97 -8.28 -16.08 -3.33
N GLN A 98 -8.87 -17.14 -2.81
CA GLN A 98 -9.88 -17.05 -1.77
C GLN A 98 -9.36 -16.26 -0.55
N SER A 99 -8.11 -16.52 -0.16
CA SER A 99 -7.48 -15.83 0.98
C SER A 99 -7.41 -14.31 0.79
N LEU A 100 -7.01 -13.86 -0.40
CA LEU A 100 -6.93 -12.43 -0.69
C LEU A 100 -8.31 -11.83 -0.95
N SER A 101 -9.21 -12.58 -1.59
CA SER A 101 -10.59 -12.11 -1.83
C SER A 101 -11.28 -11.72 -0.53
N TYR A 102 -11.02 -12.44 0.55
CA TYR A 102 -11.60 -12.12 1.85
C TYR A 102 -11.39 -10.66 2.23
N PHE A 103 -10.21 -10.12 1.94
CA PHE A 103 -9.89 -8.72 2.24
C PHE A 103 -10.25 -7.78 1.10
N LEU A 104 -10.03 -8.19 -0.14
CA LEU A 104 -10.02 -7.29 -1.29
C LEU A 104 -11.38 -7.10 -1.95
N ASP A 105 -12.38 -7.91 -1.60
CA ASP A 105 -13.72 -7.78 -2.18
C ASP A 105 -14.43 -6.49 -1.77
N THR A 106 -14.02 -5.87 -0.67
CA THR A 106 -14.69 -4.69 -0.12
C THR A 106 -14.02 -3.37 -0.50
N VAL A 107 -12.90 -3.41 -1.22
CA VAL A 107 -12.13 -2.20 -1.54
C VAL A 107 -12.19 -1.90 -3.03
N GLN A 108 -11.92 -0.64 -3.38
CA GLN A 108 -11.85 -0.20 -4.77
C GLN A 108 -10.49 -0.57 -5.36
N TRP A 109 -10.52 -1.24 -6.49
CA TRP A 109 -9.33 -1.62 -7.24
C TRP A 109 -8.96 -0.54 -8.23
N LEU A 110 -7.67 -0.42 -8.53
CA LEU A 110 -7.20 0.34 -9.67
C LEU A 110 -6.67 -0.65 -10.69
N ASP A 111 -7.37 -0.77 -11.83
CA ASP A 111 -6.99 -1.72 -12.86
C ASP A 111 -5.93 -1.11 -13.78
N ALA A 112 -4.72 -1.61 -13.69
CA ALA A 112 -3.58 -1.18 -14.49
C ALA A 112 -3.12 -2.30 -15.44
N SER A 113 -3.99 -3.28 -15.72
CA SER A 113 -3.63 -4.41 -16.56
C SER A 113 -3.49 -4.05 -18.04
N VAL A 114 -4.09 -2.93 -18.47
CA VAL A 114 -4.00 -2.47 -19.86
C VAL A 114 -2.95 -1.36 -19.94
N PRO A 115 -1.89 -1.54 -20.76
CA PRO A 115 -0.86 -0.51 -20.93
C PRO A 115 -1.43 0.80 -21.50
N PRO A 116 -0.76 1.94 -21.28
CA PRO A 116 0.58 2.09 -20.69
C PRO A 116 0.54 2.25 -19.17
N LEU A 117 1.58 1.76 -18.52
CA LEU A 117 1.71 1.83 -17.06
C LEU A 117 1.72 3.27 -16.55
N GLN A 118 2.38 4.18 -17.26
CA GLN A 118 2.51 5.59 -16.84
C GLN A 118 1.18 6.27 -16.58
N LYS A 119 0.18 5.98 -17.38
CA LYS A 119 -1.17 6.53 -17.21
C LYS A 119 -1.76 6.10 -15.87
N HIS A 120 -1.58 4.83 -15.52
CA HIS A 120 -2.12 4.28 -14.29
C HIS A 120 -1.35 4.76 -13.06
N LEU A 121 -0.04 5.01 -13.20
CA LEU A 121 0.76 5.59 -12.13
C LEU A 121 0.28 7.01 -11.79
N GLY A 122 -0.06 7.80 -12.80
CA GLY A 122 -0.63 9.13 -12.59
C GLY A 122 -1.94 9.08 -11.80
N THR A 123 -2.84 8.18 -12.19
CA THR A 123 -4.11 7.97 -11.49
C THR A 123 -3.86 7.51 -10.05
N LEU A 124 -2.90 6.61 -9.85
CA LEU A 124 -2.56 6.09 -8.53
C LEU A 124 -2.07 7.21 -7.61
N SER A 125 -1.15 8.06 -8.08
CA SER A 125 -0.60 9.13 -7.26
C SER A 125 -1.67 10.14 -6.84
N GLU A 126 -2.61 10.46 -7.71
CA GLU A 126 -3.74 11.34 -7.38
C GLU A 126 -4.64 10.73 -6.33
N ARG A 127 -4.93 9.44 -6.44
CA ARG A 127 -5.76 8.73 -5.46
C ARG A 127 -5.09 8.69 -4.09
N VAL A 128 -3.79 8.41 -4.06
CA VAL A 128 -3.02 8.38 -2.82
C VAL A 128 -3.03 9.76 -2.16
N LYS A 129 -2.77 10.81 -2.92
CA LYS A 129 -2.80 12.18 -2.38
C LYS A 129 -4.15 12.51 -1.74
N LYS A 130 -5.23 12.14 -2.41
CA LYS A 130 -6.57 12.37 -1.89
C LYS A 130 -6.81 11.61 -0.58
N LEU A 131 -6.41 10.34 -0.51
CA LEU A 131 -6.57 9.54 0.70
C LEU A 131 -5.77 10.12 1.87
N LEU A 132 -4.55 10.58 1.62
CA LEU A 132 -3.72 11.15 2.68
C LEU A 132 -4.31 12.44 3.24
N VAL A 133 -4.88 13.28 2.40
CA VAL A 133 -5.56 14.51 2.82
C VAL A 133 -6.82 14.18 3.62
N ASP A 134 -7.69 13.33 3.10
CA ASP A 134 -8.95 12.94 3.73
C ASP A 134 -8.70 12.30 5.10
N GLU A 135 -7.71 11.41 5.20
CA GLU A 135 -7.37 10.74 6.44
C GLU A 135 -6.83 11.73 7.47
N THR A 136 -6.02 12.69 7.05
CA THR A 136 -5.50 13.73 7.94
C THR A 136 -6.65 14.56 8.52
N LEU A 137 -7.63 14.93 7.70
CA LEU A 137 -8.81 15.66 8.16
C LEU A 137 -9.62 14.84 9.16
N THR A 138 -9.84 13.56 8.87
CA THR A 138 -10.57 12.67 9.76
C THR A 138 -9.87 12.53 11.11
N SER A 139 -8.54 12.39 11.12
CA SER A 139 -7.77 12.30 12.35
C SER A 139 -7.88 13.57 13.18
N ARG A 140 -7.80 14.74 12.54
CA ARG A 140 -7.97 16.02 13.21
C ARG A 140 -9.37 16.18 13.82
N GLN A 141 -10.40 15.74 13.11
CA GLN A 141 -11.75 15.78 13.60
C GLN A 141 -11.93 14.90 14.83
N LYS A 142 -11.38 13.68 14.82
CA LYS A 142 -11.43 12.77 15.95
C LYS A 142 -10.74 13.34 17.18
N ASP A 143 -9.58 13.97 17.00
CA ASP A 143 -8.85 14.60 18.10
C ASP A 143 -9.60 15.77 18.69
N TRP A 144 -10.26 16.58 17.84
CA TRP A 144 -11.07 17.70 18.27
C TRP A 144 -12.27 17.20 19.10
N ASP A 145 -12.96 16.19 18.61
CA ASP A 145 -14.12 15.60 19.30
C ASP A 145 -13.73 15.03 20.67
N ARG A 146 -12.57 14.36 20.76
CA ARG A 146 -12.07 13.83 22.02
C ARG A 146 -11.83 14.94 23.03
N ARG A 147 -11.20 16.03 22.61
CA ARG A 147 -10.90 17.15 23.50
C ARG A 147 -12.16 17.88 23.97
N LYS A 148 -13.18 17.91 23.13
CA LYS A 148 -14.45 18.57 23.45
C LYS A 148 -15.19 17.90 24.62
N PHE A 149 -15.02 16.60 24.78
CA PHE A 149 -15.75 15.81 25.78
C PHE A 149 -14.91 15.42 27.00
N GLN A 150 -13.74 15.99 27.17
CA GLN A 150 -12.92 15.76 28.35
C GLN A 150 -13.07 16.88 29.40
#